data_b3e509a6ae73d55dcdaae60466262e67
#
_entry.id   b3e509a6ae73d55dcdaae60466262e67
#
_cell.length_a   1.000
_cell.length_b   1.000
_cell.length_c   1.000
_cell.angle_alpha   90.00
_cell.angle_beta   90.00
_cell.angle_gamma   90.00
#
_symmetry.space_group_name_H-M   'P 1'
#
loop_
_entity.id
_entity.type
_entity.pdbx_description
1 polymer ?
#
loop_
_entity_poly.entity_id
_entity_poly.type
_entity_poly.pdbx_seq_one_letter_code
_entity_poly.pdbx_strand_id
1 'polypeptide(L)'
;MKNPRISLTAAVLTLLCASAAFAQAPSPGGVRNVVVVHGALADGSGWKAVADILTRDGYNVTIVQEPLTTLAEDVAATQRVLDQQDGATILVGHSYGGAVITQAGANPKVAALVYVAAVAPEVGESTAQLAMSVPAASNDIQPTKDGFLFLNSSRFAADFAADVSPSEASFMARSQVAVSGAAFTTAVTTAAWHDKPSYGVVPTADRILNPDLERSLYKRAGAKVTEVKGASHAVFMSRPRAVADVIEQAAHAAQ
;
A
#
# COMPACT_ATOMS: atom_id res chain seq x y z
N MET A 1 6.58 -61.95 63.19
CA MET A 1 7.26 -61.02 62.28
C MET A 1 6.17 -60.29 61.46
N LYS A 2 5.93 -59.00 61.74
CA LYS A 2 4.84 -58.21 61.13
C LYS A 2 5.41 -57.30 60.04
N ASN A 3 4.95 -57.51 58.83
CA ASN A 3 5.35 -56.61 57.70
C ASN A 3 4.48 -55.32 57.72
N PRO A 4 5.09 -54.14 57.58
CA PRO A 4 4.30 -52.92 57.44
C PRO A 4 3.90 -52.73 55.97
N ARG A 5 2.63 -52.43 55.73
CA ARG A 5 2.08 -52.02 54.45
C ARG A 5 2.33 -50.53 54.26
N ILE A 6 3.07 -50.20 53.23
CA ILE A 6 3.28 -48.81 52.78
C ILE A 6 2.11 -48.44 51.86
N SER A 7 1.25 -47.49 52.27
CA SER A 7 0.21 -46.91 51.44
C SER A 7 0.82 -45.75 50.61
N LEU A 8 0.83 -45.89 49.30
CA LEU A 8 1.20 -44.84 48.37
C LEU A 8 -0.04 -43.99 48.03
N THR A 9 -0.09 -42.78 48.55
CA THR A 9 -1.11 -41.79 48.20
C THR A 9 -0.63 -41.07 46.94
N ALA A 10 -1.31 -41.31 45.80
CA ALA A 10 -1.06 -40.60 44.55
C ALA A 10 -1.77 -39.23 44.60
N ALA A 11 -0.98 -38.16 44.63
CA ALA A 11 -1.50 -36.80 44.48
C ALA A 11 -1.66 -36.51 42.97
N VAL A 12 -2.91 -36.37 42.53
CA VAL A 12 -3.23 -35.94 41.17
C VAL A 12 -3.14 -34.42 41.14
N LEU A 13 -2.09 -33.93 40.46
CA LEU A 13 -1.88 -32.51 40.20
C LEU A 13 -2.69 -32.12 38.93
N THR A 14 -3.86 -31.50 39.14
CA THR A 14 -4.67 -30.95 38.03
C THR A 14 -4.05 -29.65 37.55
N LEU A 15 -3.38 -29.68 36.39
CA LEU A 15 -2.93 -28.49 35.68
C LEU A 15 -4.14 -27.77 35.06
N LEU A 16 -4.57 -26.65 35.63
CA LEU A 16 -5.51 -25.72 34.99
C LEU A 16 -4.75 -24.98 33.89
N CYS A 17 -4.92 -25.37 32.64
CA CYS A 17 -4.55 -24.55 31.49
C CYS A 17 -5.53 -23.36 31.40
N ALA A 18 -5.13 -22.20 31.91
CA ALA A 18 -5.83 -20.95 31.64
C ALA A 18 -5.60 -20.59 30.15
N SER A 19 -6.60 -20.89 29.32
CA SER A 19 -6.64 -20.38 27.95
C SER A 19 -6.81 -18.86 28.03
N ALA A 20 -5.74 -18.10 27.74
CA ALA A 20 -5.87 -16.67 27.53
C ALA A 20 -6.71 -16.47 26.27
N ALA A 21 -7.98 -16.13 26.44
CA ALA A 21 -8.81 -15.65 25.36
C ALA A 21 -8.20 -14.29 24.92
N PHE A 22 -7.51 -14.28 23.79
CA PHE A 22 -7.18 -13.03 23.13
C PHE A 22 -8.50 -12.35 22.80
N ALA A 23 -8.80 -11.24 23.45
CA ALA A 23 -9.93 -10.40 23.12
C ALA A 23 -9.75 -9.97 21.67
N GLN A 24 -10.61 -10.46 20.78
CA GLN A 24 -10.62 -10.05 19.38
C GLN A 24 -11.00 -8.58 19.36
N ALA A 25 -10.19 -7.76 18.69
CA ALA A 25 -10.52 -6.35 18.52
C ALA A 25 -11.93 -6.23 17.93
N PRO A 26 -12.71 -5.21 18.33
CA PRO A 26 -14.05 -5.01 17.77
C PRO A 26 -13.92 -4.89 16.25
N SER A 27 -14.74 -5.65 15.52
CA SER A 27 -14.74 -5.61 14.06
C SER A 27 -15.10 -4.21 13.60
N PRO A 28 -14.29 -3.59 12.71
CA PRO A 28 -14.67 -2.30 12.13
C PRO A 28 -16.02 -2.43 11.40
N GLY A 29 -16.86 -1.40 11.49
CA GLY A 29 -18.04 -1.31 10.64
C GLY A 29 -17.61 -1.08 9.18
N GLY A 30 -18.31 -1.68 8.21
CA GLY A 30 -18.01 -1.51 6.80
C GLY A 30 -17.10 -2.57 6.20
N VAL A 31 -16.34 -2.19 5.16
CA VAL A 31 -15.44 -3.09 4.43
C VAL A 31 -14.21 -3.43 5.27
N ARG A 32 -13.89 -4.72 5.38
CA ARG A 32 -12.79 -5.20 6.24
C ARG A 32 -11.52 -5.57 5.48
N ASN A 33 -11.62 -5.91 4.21
CA ASN A 33 -10.47 -6.30 3.41
C ASN A 33 -9.77 -5.07 2.83
N VAL A 34 -8.46 -5.00 2.97
CA VAL A 34 -7.59 -3.96 2.40
C VAL A 34 -6.51 -4.65 1.58
N VAL A 35 -6.46 -4.33 0.29
CA VAL A 35 -5.40 -4.80 -0.61
C VAL A 35 -4.54 -3.62 -0.98
N VAL A 36 -3.25 -3.72 -0.72
CA VAL A 36 -2.25 -2.67 -0.97
C VAL A 36 -1.36 -3.04 -2.14
N VAL A 37 -1.20 -2.10 -3.06
CA VAL A 37 -0.36 -2.19 -4.25
C VAL A 37 0.76 -1.17 -4.12
N HIS A 38 2.01 -1.63 -4.02
CA HIS A 38 3.17 -0.76 -3.84
C HIS A 38 3.51 0.01 -5.13
N GLY A 39 4.36 1.01 -5.03
CA GLY A 39 4.87 1.76 -6.18
C GLY A 39 6.11 1.12 -6.80
N ALA A 40 6.56 1.71 -7.89
CA ALA A 40 7.87 1.45 -8.48
C ALA A 40 9.01 1.87 -7.53
N LEU A 41 10.22 1.36 -7.76
CA LEU A 41 11.43 1.69 -7.00
C LEU A 41 11.38 1.28 -5.52
N ALA A 42 10.37 0.52 -5.13
CA ALA A 42 10.12 0.01 -3.78
C ALA A 42 9.46 -1.37 -3.87
N ASP A 43 9.26 -1.99 -2.72
CA ASP A 43 8.52 -3.23 -2.58
C ASP A 43 7.42 -3.09 -1.51
N GLY A 44 6.69 -4.17 -1.27
CA GLY A 44 5.61 -4.17 -0.28
C GLY A 44 6.08 -4.07 1.18
N SER A 45 7.36 -4.29 1.49
CA SER A 45 7.85 -4.35 2.87
C SER A 45 7.72 -3.02 3.62
N GLY A 46 7.82 -1.89 2.91
CA GLY A 46 7.66 -0.55 3.47
C GLY A 46 6.27 -0.29 4.06
N TRP A 47 5.27 -1.06 3.65
CA TRP A 47 3.90 -0.93 4.13
C TRP A 47 3.64 -1.57 5.50
N LYS A 48 4.64 -2.20 6.09
CA LYS A 48 4.50 -2.91 7.37
C LYS A 48 3.84 -2.07 8.46
N ALA A 49 4.24 -0.81 8.64
CA ALA A 49 3.69 0.04 9.71
C ALA A 49 2.20 0.35 9.52
N VAL A 50 1.76 0.60 8.28
CA VAL A 50 0.33 0.79 7.94
C VAL A 50 -0.44 -0.52 8.15
N ALA A 51 0.12 -1.65 7.67
CA ALA A 51 -0.50 -2.96 7.83
C ALA A 51 -0.66 -3.35 9.30
N ASP A 52 0.34 -3.10 10.15
CA ASP A 52 0.28 -3.37 11.59
C ASP A 52 -0.81 -2.51 12.28
N ILE A 53 -0.98 -1.26 11.86
CA ILE A 53 -2.04 -0.37 12.39
C ILE A 53 -3.41 -0.94 12.00
N LEU A 54 -3.66 -1.14 10.71
CA LEU A 54 -4.94 -1.64 10.21
C LEU A 54 -5.29 -3.02 10.78
N THR A 55 -4.31 -3.92 10.91
CA THR A 55 -4.54 -5.26 11.50
C THR A 55 -4.95 -5.16 12.97
N ARG A 56 -4.33 -4.28 13.77
CA ARG A 56 -4.76 -4.03 15.15
C ARG A 56 -6.17 -3.45 15.24
N ASP A 57 -6.53 -2.63 14.24
CA ASP A 57 -7.84 -1.99 14.15
C ASP A 57 -8.90 -2.92 13.50
N GLY A 58 -8.54 -4.21 13.25
CA GLY A 58 -9.46 -5.29 12.86
C GLY A 58 -9.65 -5.51 11.37
N TYR A 59 -8.78 -4.91 10.52
CA TYR A 59 -8.81 -5.11 9.07
C TYR A 59 -7.96 -6.31 8.65
N ASN A 60 -8.37 -6.97 7.56
CA ASN A 60 -7.60 -7.99 6.86
C ASN A 60 -6.74 -7.32 5.80
N VAL A 61 -5.42 -7.24 5.99
CA VAL A 61 -4.52 -6.55 5.08
C VAL A 61 -3.72 -7.54 4.25
N THR A 62 -3.75 -7.38 2.93
CA THR A 62 -2.90 -8.14 2.01
C THR A 62 -2.10 -7.16 1.15
N ILE A 63 -0.79 -7.39 1.01
CA ILE A 63 0.10 -6.56 0.22
C ILE A 63 0.48 -7.33 -1.04
N VAL A 64 0.18 -6.77 -2.19
CA VAL A 64 0.57 -7.32 -3.49
C VAL A 64 2.07 -7.11 -3.69
N GLN A 65 2.75 -8.13 -4.20
CA GLN A 65 4.10 -7.99 -4.73
C GLN A 65 4.02 -7.97 -6.25
N GLU A 66 4.33 -6.84 -6.84
CA GLU A 66 4.25 -6.62 -8.27
C GLU A 66 5.55 -7.01 -8.97
N PRO A 67 5.50 -7.65 -10.14
CA PRO A 67 6.70 -7.96 -10.92
C PRO A 67 7.38 -6.72 -11.51
N LEU A 68 6.66 -5.61 -11.69
CA LEU A 68 7.15 -4.33 -12.24
C LEU A 68 7.76 -4.46 -13.66
N THR A 69 7.31 -5.46 -14.41
CA THR A 69 7.76 -5.78 -15.77
C THR A 69 6.84 -5.18 -16.83
N THR A 70 5.52 -5.31 -16.65
CA THR A 70 4.50 -4.67 -17.50
C THR A 70 3.29 -4.31 -16.66
N LEU A 71 2.56 -3.24 -17.05
CA LEU A 71 1.29 -2.88 -16.39
C LEU A 71 0.30 -4.06 -16.37
N ALA A 72 0.25 -4.84 -17.43
CA ALA A 72 -0.66 -5.99 -17.52
C ALA A 72 -0.35 -7.09 -16.48
N GLU A 73 0.94 -7.36 -16.23
CA GLU A 73 1.37 -8.35 -15.24
C GLU A 73 1.15 -7.84 -13.82
N ASP A 74 1.36 -6.56 -13.55
CA ASP A 74 1.10 -5.92 -12.26
C ASP A 74 -0.41 -5.92 -11.96
N VAL A 75 -1.24 -5.58 -12.92
CA VAL A 75 -2.70 -5.70 -12.82
C VAL A 75 -3.11 -7.17 -12.58
N ALA A 76 -2.52 -8.12 -13.30
CA ALA A 76 -2.82 -9.54 -13.10
C ALA A 76 -2.39 -10.05 -11.72
N ALA A 77 -1.27 -9.57 -11.17
CA ALA A 77 -0.84 -9.87 -9.81
C ALA A 77 -1.86 -9.34 -8.79
N THR A 78 -2.32 -8.11 -8.98
CA THR A 78 -3.35 -7.48 -8.14
C THR A 78 -4.69 -8.23 -8.22
N GLN A 79 -5.14 -8.62 -9.41
CA GLN A 79 -6.38 -9.38 -9.60
C GLN A 79 -6.34 -10.73 -8.88
N ARG A 80 -5.20 -11.46 -8.94
CA ARG A 80 -5.05 -12.73 -8.19
C ARG A 80 -5.27 -12.57 -6.69
N VAL A 81 -4.81 -11.45 -6.12
CA VAL A 81 -5.01 -11.16 -4.69
C VAL A 81 -6.46 -10.75 -4.41
N LEU A 82 -7.06 -9.92 -5.27
CA LEU A 82 -8.48 -9.53 -5.16
C LEU A 82 -9.41 -10.75 -5.24
N ASP A 83 -9.12 -11.71 -6.12
CA ASP A 83 -9.94 -12.92 -6.28
C ASP A 83 -9.94 -13.80 -5.03
N GLN A 84 -8.89 -13.75 -4.21
CA GLN A 84 -8.79 -14.48 -2.95
C GLN A 84 -9.51 -13.80 -1.78
N GLN A 85 -9.94 -12.54 -1.92
CA GLN A 85 -10.66 -11.86 -0.84
C GLN A 85 -12.05 -12.47 -0.66
N ASP A 86 -12.51 -12.57 0.58
CA ASP A 86 -13.80 -13.16 0.98
C ASP A 86 -14.98 -12.19 0.85
N GLY A 87 -14.75 -10.94 0.42
CA GLY A 87 -15.78 -9.92 0.30
C GLY A 87 -15.28 -8.60 -0.28
N ALA A 88 -16.06 -7.56 -0.03
CA ALA A 88 -15.74 -6.20 -0.45
C ALA A 88 -14.37 -5.75 0.07
N THR A 89 -13.64 -4.99 -0.74
CA THR A 89 -12.22 -4.69 -0.53
C THR A 89 -11.93 -3.22 -0.82
N ILE A 90 -11.15 -2.58 0.04
CA ILE A 90 -10.51 -1.29 -0.23
C ILE A 90 -9.20 -1.55 -0.97
N LEU A 91 -9.07 -1.00 -2.17
CA LEU A 91 -7.88 -1.15 -2.99
C LEU A 91 -7.02 0.12 -2.89
N VAL A 92 -5.81 -0.02 -2.37
CA VAL A 92 -4.87 1.07 -2.07
C VAL A 92 -3.70 1.00 -3.04
N GLY A 93 -3.35 2.11 -3.70
CA GLY A 93 -2.21 2.19 -4.62
C GLY A 93 -1.28 3.33 -4.26
N HIS A 94 0.02 3.05 -4.22
CA HIS A 94 1.07 4.03 -4.02
C HIS A 94 1.78 4.35 -5.33
N SER A 95 2.03 5.61 -5.62
CA SER A 95 2.86 6.04 -6.75
C SER A 95 2.39 5.44 -8.10
N TYR A 96 3.24 4.67 -8.79
CA TYR A 96 2.89 3.88 -9.97
C TYR A 96 1.73 2.88 -9.71
N GLY A 97 1.67 2.31 -8.50
CA GLY A 97 0.56 1.44 -8.09
C GLY A 97 -0.82 2.10 -8.22
N GLY A 98 -0.87 3.43 -8.31
CA GLY A 98 -2.08 4.18 -8.66
C GLY A 98 -2.60 3.85 -10.05
N ALA A 99 -1.74 3.68 -11.06
CA ALA A 99 -2.14 3.23 -12.40
C ALA A 99 -2.66 1.78 -12.36
N VAL A 100 -2.01 0.93 -11.57
CA VAL A 100 -2.44 -0.47 -11.40
C VAL A 100 -3.83 -0.54 -10.76
N ILE A 101 -4.07 0.19 -9.65
CA ILE A 101 -5.40 0.18 -9.00
C ILE A 101 -6.47 0.86 -9.84
N THR A 102 -6.10 1.83 -10.65
CA THR A 102 -7.04 2.47 -11.60
C THR A 102 -7.58 1.46 -12.58
N GLN A 103 -6.77 0.54 -13.07
CA GLN A 103 -7.21 -0.51 -13.98
C GLN A 103 -7.78 -1.73 -13.26
N ALA A 104 -7.13 -2.23 -12.21
CA ALA A 104 -7.60 -3.39 -11.44
C ALA A 104 -8.89 -3.11 -10.65
N GLY A 105 -9.16 -1.85 -10.33
CA GLY A 105 -10.32 -1.42 -9.55
C GLY A 105 -11.68 -1.68 -10.18
N ALA A 106 -11.73 -2.06 -11.47
CA ALA A 106 -12.96 -2.55 -12.12
C ALA A 106 -13.42 -3.91 -11.56
N ASN A 107 -12.59 -4.62 -10.79
CA ASN A 107 -12.98 -5.85 -10.12
C ASN A 107 -14.22 -5.61 -9.24
N PRO A 108 -15.27 -6.46 -9.31
CA PRO A 108 -16.52 -6.28 -8.57
C PRO A 108 -16.34 -6.30 -7.04
N LYS A 109 -15.27 -6.92 -6.53
CA LYS A 109 -14.96 -6.90 -5.09
C LYS A 109 -14.42 -5.56 -4.61
N VAL A 110 -13.93 -4.68 -5.49
CA VAL A 110 -13.41 -3.36 -5.09
C VAL A 110 -14.57 -2.44 -4.76
N ALA A 111 -14.61 -1.99 -3.52
CA ALA A 111 -15.64 -1.09 -3.01
C ALA A 111 -15.22 0.39 -3.05
N ALA A 112 -13.92 0.68 -2.89
CA ALA A 112 -13.36 2.03 -3.00
C ALA A 112 -11.86 1.97 -3.34
N LEU A 113 -11.33 3.09 -3.85
CA LEU A 113 -9.93 3.28 -4.22
C LEU A 113 -9.27 4.29 -3.29
N VAL A 114 -8.03 4.02 -2.88
CA VAL A 114 -7.20 4.96 -2.11
C VAL A 114 -5.87 5.17 -2.83
N TYR A 115 -5.63 6.38 -3.27
CA TYR A 115 -4.40 6.82 -3.94
C TYR A 115 -3.48 7.47 -2.92
N VAL A 116 -2.28 6.94 -2.74
CA VAL A 116 -1.28 7.45 -1.77
C VAL A 116 -0.06 7.93 -2.53
N ALA A 117 0.19 9.24 -2.60
CA ALA A 117 1.31 9.80 -3.38
C ALA A 117 1.34 9.21 -4.80
N ALA A 118 0.19 9.13 -5.49
CA ALA A 118 0.00 8.24 -6.64
C ALA A 118 -0.62 8.93 -7.85
N VAL A 119 -0.34 8.39 -9.04
CA VAL A 119 -1.06 8.77 -10.25
C VAL A 119 -2.47 8.17 -10.27
N ALA A 120 -3.42 8.91 -10.86
CA ALA A 120 -4.79 8.45 -11.11
C ALA A 120 -5.13 8.70 -12.59
N PRO A 121 -4.63 7.85 -13.51
CA PRO A 121 -4.77 8.06 -14.94
C PRO A 121 -6.21 7.93 -15.43
N GLU A 122 -6.53 8.68 -16.49
CA GLU A 122 -7.70 8.48 -17.34
C GLU A 122 -7.41 7.40 -18.39
N VAL A 123 -8.44 6.82 -18.99
CA VAL A 123 -8.29 5.90 -20.12
C VAL A 123 -7.42 6.54 -21.22
N GLY A 124 -6.40 5.83 -21.65
CA GLY A 124 -5.44 6.30 -22.64
C GLY A 124 -4.25 7.07 -22.06
N GLU A 125 -4.22 7.39 -20.76
CA GLU A 125 -3.07 7.99 -20.10
C GLU A 125 -2.13 6.93 -19.50
N SER A 126 -0.84 7.23 -19.49
CA SER A 126 0.20 6.42 -18.83
C SER A 126 0.83 7.17 -17.66
N THR A 127 1.48 6.42 -16.75
CA THR A 127 2.24 7.01 -15.64
C THR A 127 3.29 8.00 -16.13
N ALA A 128 4.03 7.66 -17.19
CA ALA A 128 5.09 8.52 -17.74
C ALA A 128 4.52 9.84 -18.28
N GLN A 129 3.41 9.79 -19.03
CA GLN A 129 2.78 11.01 -19.56
C GLN A 129 2.33 11.94 -18.43
N LEU A 130 1.71 11.40 -17.38
CA LEU A 130 1.26 12.19 -16.23
C LEU A 130 2.44 12.78 -15.47
N ALA A 131 3.47 12.00 -15.15
CA ALA A 131 4.64 12.48 -14.43
C ALA A 131 5.39 13.59 -15.18
N MET A 132 5.41 13.53 -16.52
CA MET A 132 6.01 14.57 -17.37
C MET A 132 5.14 15.82 -17.53
N SER A 133 3.83 15.74 -17.29
CA SER A 133 2.90 16.88 -17.47
C SER A 133 3.11 17.99 -16.45
N VAL A 134 3.53 17.64 -15.24
CA VAL A 134 3.92 18.59 -14.18
C VAL A 134 5.25 18.11 -13.60
N PRO A 135 6.38 18.78 -13.92
CA PRO A 135 7.70 18.31 -13.51
C PRO A 135 7.83 18.12 -12.01
N ALA A 136 8.40 16.99 -11.62
CA ALA A 136 8.78 16.69 -10.24
C ALA A 136 10.02 17.49 -9.80
N ALA A 137 10.24 17.58 -8.49
CA ALA A 137 11.44 18.24 -7.95
C ALA A 137 12.71 17.37 -8.09
N SER A 138 12.56 16.04 -8.22
CA SER A 138 13.65 15.11 -8.51
C SER A 138 13.70 14.78 -10.00
N ASN A 139 14.92 14.63 -10.53
CA ASN A 139 15.21 14.14 -11.88
C ASN A 139 16.26 12.99 -11.84
N ASP A 140 16.37 12.33 -10.70
CA ASP A 140 17.41 11.34 -10.41
C ASP A 140 17.00 9.90 -10.74
N ILE A 141 15.82 9.68 -11.37
CA ILE A 141 15.42 8.40 -11.95
C ILE A 141 16.20 8.18 -13.24
N GLN A 142 16.93 7.07 -13.32
CA GLN A 142 17.85 6.78 -14.41
C GLN A 142 17.52 5.44 -15.07
N PRO A 143 17.63 5.35 -16.41
CA PRO A 143 17.43 4.10 -17.13
C PRO A 143 18.68 3.20 -17.03
N THR A 144 18.45 1.89 -16.97
CA THR A 144 19.46 0.87 -17.20
C THR A 144 19.60 0.61 -18.71
N LYS A 145 20.65 -0.14 -19.10
CA LYS A 145 20.90 -0.49 -20.52
C LYS A 145 19.80 -1.35 -21.14
N ASP A 146 19.08 -2.10 -20.33
CA ASP A 146 18.00 -3.02 -20.73
C ASP A 146 16.59 -2.39 -20.53
N GLY A 147 16.53 -1.06 -20.25
CA GLY A 147 15.27 -0.31 -20.25
C GLY A 147 14.50 -0.32 -18.95
N PHE A 148 15.12 -0.77 -17.84
CA PHE A 148 14.56 -0.59 -16.51
C PHE A 148 14.96 0.76 -15.92
N LEU A 149 14.21 1.21 -14.91
CA LEU A 149 14.41 2.48 -14.24
C LEU A 149 14.79 2.25 -12.78
N PHE A 150 15.77 3.02 -12.29
CA PHE A 150 16.17 3.10 -10.90
C PHE A 150 16.25 4.56 -10.45
N LEU A 151 15.98 4.79 -9.18
CA LEU A 151 16.37 6.06 -8.55
C LEU A 151 17.84 5.95 -8.09
N ASN A 152 18.64 6.97 -8.37
CA ASN A 152 20.02 7.03 -7.94
C ASN A 152 20.11 6.81 -6.42
N SER A 153 20.82 5.75 -6.01
CA SER A 153 20.86 5.33 -4.59
C SER A 153 21.41 6.40 -3.66
N SER A 154 22.31 7.26 -4.11
CA SER A 154 22.85 8.38 -3.32
C SER A 154 21.83 9.51 -3.12
N ARG A 155 20.81 9.58 -3.96
CA ARG A 155 19.73 10.57 -3.93
C ARG A 155 18.46 10.02 -3.30
N PHE A 156 18.34 8.69 -3.16
CA PHE A 156 17.12 8.01 -2.75
C PHE A 156 16.54 8.58 -1.45
N ALA A 157 17.35 8.74 -0.41
CA ALA A 157 16.89 9.29 0.86
C ALA A 157 16.33 10.72 0.68
N ALA A 158 17.04 11.59 -0.05
CA ALA A 158 16.62 12.98 -0.22
C ALA A 158 15.38 13.14 -1.10
N ASP A 159 15.19 12.28 -2.10
CA ASP A 159 14.15 12.45 -3.10
C ASP A 159 12.90 11.59 -2.82
N PHE A 160 13.08 10.37 -2.29
CA PHE A 160 11.98 9.44 -2.05
C PHE A 160 11.53 9.42 -0.58
N ALA A 161 12.47 9.48 0.37
CA ALA A 161 12.26 9.14 1.78
C ALA A 161 12.87 10.19 2.73
N ALA A 162 12.71 11.50 2.42
CA ALA A 162 13.39 12.58 3.11
C ALA A 162 13.02 12.73 4.59
N ASP A 163 11.87 12.25 5.02
CA ASP A 163 11.36 12.29 6.39
C ASP A 163 11.26 10.89 7.06
N VAL A 164 11.90 9.89 6.45
CA VAL A 164 12.11 8.55 7.02
C VAL A 164 13.47 8.49 7.72
N SER A 165 13.65 7.60 8.70
CA SER A 165 14.93 7.47 9.38
C SER A 165 16.07 7.13 8.39
N PRO A 166 17.30 7.65 8.61
CA PRO A 166 18.42 7.42 7.70
C PRO A 166 18.72 5.91 7.46
N SER A 167 18.54 5.07 8.47
CA SER A 167 18.75 3.63 8.36
C SER A 167 17.71 2.96 7.45
N GLU A 168 16.43 3.33 7.59
CA GLU A 168 15.35 2.81 6.75
C GLU A 168 15.45 3.32 5.32
N ALA A 169 15.68 4.63 5.12
CA ALA A 169 15.89 5.20 3.79
C ALA A 169 17.09 4.57 3.07
N SER A 170 18.20 4.29 3.80
CA SER A 170 19.36 3.59 3.28
C SER A 170 19.06 2.12 2.94
N PHE A 171 18.21 1.45 3.69
CA PHE A 171 17.76 0.10 3.38
C PHE A 171 16.88 0.10 2.11
N MET A 172 15.90 0.99 2.02
CA MET A 172 15.06 1.15 0.82
C MET A 172 15.88 1.39 -0.45
N ALA A 173 16.90 2.26 -0.38
CA ALA A 173 17.78 2.52 -1.50
C ALA A 173 18.52 1.27 -2.02
N ARG A 174 18.78 0.28 -1.14
CA ARG A 174 19.43 -0.98 -1.51
C ARG A 174 18.46 -2.08 -1.92
N SER A 175 17.22 -2.00 -1.48
CA SER A 175 16.16 -2.97 -1.75
C SER A 175 15.19 -2.50 -2.83
N GLN A 176 15.43 -1.34 -3.47
CA GLN A 176 14.55 -0.86 -4.52
C GLN A 176 14.44 -1.88 -5.65
N VAL A 177 13.23 -2.06 -6.13
CA VAL A 177 12.92 -2.93 -7.27
C VAL A 177 12.91 -2.07 -8.54
N ALA A 178 13.68 -2.48 -9.53
CA ALA A 178 13.66 -1.81 -10.84
C ALA A 178 12.29 -1.98 -11.50
N VAL A 179 11.81 -0.92 -12.14
CA VAL A 179 10.58 -0.97 -12.93
C VAL A 179 10.90 -0.87 -14.41
N SER A 180 10.26 -1.68 -15.23
CA SER A 180 10.38 -1.59 -16.68
C SER A 180 9.82 -0.26 -17.19
N GLY A 181 10.56 0.40 -18.11
CA GLY A 181 10.05 1.56 -18.82
C GLY A 181 8.74 1.28 -19.56
N ALA A 182 8.52 0.04 -20.01
CA ALA A 182 7.26 -0.38 -20.63
C ALA A 182 6.08 -0.31 -19.67
N ALA A 183 6.25 -0.68 -18.38
CA ALA A 183 5.20 -0.54 -17.36
C ALA A 183 4.78 0.93 -17.19
N PHE A 184 5.76 1.85 -17.18
CA PHE A 184 5.50 3.28 -17.04
C PHE A 184 4.84 3.94 -18.25
N THR A 185 5.16 3.46 -19.46
CA THR A 185 4.67 4.08 -20.73
C THR A 185 3.37 3.45 -21.23
N THR A 186 2.96 2.31 -20.69
CA THR A 186 1.70 1.67 -21.08
C THR A 186 0.52 2.46 -20.50
N ALA A 187 -0.41 2.83 -21.39
CA ALA A 187 -1.64 3.52 -21.02
C ALA A 187 -2.64 2.57 -20.36
N VAL A 188 -3.39 3.05 -19.37
CA VAL A 188 -4.50 2.30 -18.80
C VAL A 188 -5.66 2.20 -19.80
N THR A 189 -6.38 1.11 -19.75
CA THR A 189 -7.56 0.85 -20.61
C THR A 189 -8.89 0.98 -19.86
N THR A 190 -8.81 1.16 -18.54
CA THR A 190 -9.96 1.33 -17.65
C THR A 190 -9.60 2.36 -16.59
N ALA A 191 -10.55 3.23 -16.26
CA ALA A 191 -10.41 4.22 -15.19
C ALA A 191 -11.51 3.99 -14.13
N ALA A 192 -11.24 3.07 -13.20
CA ALA A 192 -12.22 2.60 -12.21
C ALA A 192 -12.73 3.71 -11.26
N TRP A 193 -12.00 4.81 -11.13
CA TRP A 193 -12.40 5.96 -10.31
C TRP A 193 -13.65 6.68 -10.85
N HIS A 194 -14.09 6.41 -12.09
CA HIS A 194 -15.39 6.88 -12.59
C HIS A 194 -16.57 6.23 -11.86
N ASP A 195 -16.39 4.96 -11.44
CA ASP A 195 -17.46 4.15 -10.86
C ASP A 195 -17.26 3.85 -9.37
N LYS A 196 -16.08 4.15 -8.82
CA LYS A 196 -15.71 3.82 -7.45
C LYS A 196 -15.43 5.07 -6.62
N PRO A 197 -15.99 5.16 -5.40
CA PRO A 197 -15.56 6.19 -4.44
C PRO A 197 -14.04 6.20 -4.29
N SER A 198 -13.45 7.38 -4.38
CA SER A 198 -12.00 7.54 -4.38
C SER A 198 -11.52 8.46 -3.27
N TYR A 199 -10.34 8.17 -2.75
CA TYR A 199 -9.66 8.92 -1.69
C TYR A 199 -8.21 9.16 -2.11
N GLY A 200 -7.63 10.29 -1.65
CA GLY A 200 -6.26 10.65 -1.99
C GLY A 200 -5.46 11.14 -0.79
N VAL A 201 -4.22 10.71 -0.69
CA VAL A 201 -3.23 11.22 0.27
C VAL A 201 -2.16 11.95 -0.52
N VAL A 202 -2.01 13.27 -0.27
CA VAL A 202 -1.02 14.13 -0.91
C VAL A 202 0.07 14.50 0.10
N PRO A 203 1.29 13.96 -0.02
CA PRO A 203 2.43 14.40 0.77
C PRO A 203 2.97 15.73 0.21
N THR A 204 2.95 16.81 0.99
CA THR A 204 3.21 18.15 0.46
C THR A 204 4.68 18.46 0.18
N ALA A 205 5.60 17.57 0.54
CA ALA A 205 7.03 17.65 0.23
C ALA A 205 7.51 16.50 -0.67
N ASP A 206 6.59 15.91 -1.44
CA ASP A 206 6.92 14.89 -2.43
C ASP A 206 7.83 15.47 -3.53
N ARG A 207 8.93 14.76 -3.81
CA ARG A 207 9.90 15.15 -4.82
C ARG A 207 9.92 14.21 -6.03
N ILE A 208 9.22 13.06 -5.94
CA ILE A 208 9.10 12.03 -7.00
C ILE A 208 7.87 12.30 -7.88
N LEU A 209 6.74 12.62 -7.28
CA LEU A 209 5.58 13.20 -7.96
C LEU A 209 5.39 14.64 -7.48
N ASN A 210 4.99 15.53 -8.40
CA ASN A 210 4.67 16.88 -8.00
C ASN A 210 3.33 16.89 -7.22
N PRO A 211 3.27 17.45 -6.00
CA PRO A 211 2.01 17.50 -5.23
C PRO A 211 0.86 18.21 -5.96
N ASP A 212 1.16 19.17 -6.86
CA ASP A 212 0.13 19.84 -7.65
C ASP A 212 -0.44 18.91 -8.75
N LEU A 213 0.39 18.01 -9.28
CA LEU A 213 -0.12 16.95 -10.15
C LEU A 213 -1.09 16.03 -9.38
N GLU A 214 -0.69 15.54 -8.21
CA GLU A 214 -1.55 14.67 -7.37
C GLU A 214 -2.89 15.36 -7.07
N ARG A 215 -2.87 16.63 -6.63
CA ARG A 215 -4.09 17.43 -6.38
C ARG A 215 -4.98 17.50 -7.60
N SER A 216 -4.41 17.72 -8.78
CA SER A 216 -5.17 17.85 -10.03
C SER A 216 -5.81 16.53 -10.44
N LEU A 217 -5.06 15.42 -10.32
CA LEU A 217 -5.56 14.07 -10.62
C LEU A 217 -6.67 13.64 -9.65
N TYR A 218 -6.49 13.88 -8.37
CA TYR A 218 -7.48 13.53 -7.35
C TYR A 218 -8.75 14.40 -7.45
N LYS A 219 -8.60 15.68 -7.79
CA LYS A 219 -9.75 16.55 -8.10
C LYS A 219 -10.53 16.03 -9.30
N ARG A 220 -9.83 15.62 -10.38
CA ARG A 220 -10.45 15.01 -11.56
C ARG A 220 -11.22 13.73 -11.22
N ALA A 221 -10.62 12.88 -10.40
CA ALA A 221 -11.22 11.64 -9.92
C ALA A 221 -12.34 11.84 -8.88
N GLY A 222 -12.67 13.06 -8.48
CA GLY A 222 -13.65 13.33 -7.43
C GLY A 222 -13.27 12.78 -6.06
N ALA A 223 -11.95 12.52 -5.83
CA ALA A 223 -11.48 11.92 -4.61
C ALA A 223 -11.56 12.86 -3.39
N LYS A 224 -11.83 12.30 -2.21
CA LYS A 224 -11.65 13.00 -0.94
C LYS A 224 -10.17 13.08 -0.60
N VAL A 225 -9.61 14.28 -0.56
CA VAL A 225 -8.17 14.51 -0.41
C VAL A 225 -7.80 14.81 1.03
N THR A 226 -6.74 14.16 1.52
CA THR A 226 -6.04 14.47 2.77
C THR A 226 -4.61 14.87 2.44
N GLU A 227 -4.22 16.10 2.78
CA GLU A 227 -2.84 16.56 2.65
C GLU A 227 -2.04 16.24 3.91
N VAL A 228 -0.84 15.67 3.72
CA VAL A 228 0.09 15.36 4.81
C VAL A 228 1.27 16.34 4.74
N LYS A 229 1.22 17.38 5.56
CA LYS A 229 2.18 18.48 5.52
C LYS A 229 3.60 18.00 5.81
N GLY A 230 4.54 18.34 4.93
CA GLY A 230 5.96 18.07 5.08
C GLY A 230 6.35 16.60 4.88
N ALA A 231 5.41 15.72 4.52
CA ALA A 231 5.74 14.32 4.21
C ALA A 231 6.40 14.19 2.83
N SER A 232 7.33 13.25 2.71
CA SER A 232 7.97 12.85 1.46
C SER A 232 7.11 11.82 0.69
N HIS A 233 7.60 11.37 -0.46
CA HIS A 233 6.96 10.31 -1.26
C HIS A 233 6.71 9.02 -0.46
N ALA A 234 7.57 8.71 0.53
CA ALA A 234 7.43 7.57 1.43
C ALA A 234 6.48 7.86 2.63
N VAL A 235 5.39 8.61 2.41
CA VAL A 235 4.40 9.02 3.43
C VAL A 235 3.81 7.83 4.20
N PHE A 236 3.68 6.66 3.58
CA PHE A 236 3.20 5.41 4.20
C PHE A 236 4.18 4.87 5.27
N MET A 237 5.46 5.24 5.20
CA MET A 237 6.46 4.91 6.23
C MET A 237 6.59 6.00 7.28
N SER A 238 6.67 7.27 6.86
CA SER A 238 6.93 8.39 7.77
C SER A 238 5.69 8.86 8.54
N ARG A 239 4.51 8.64 8.00
CA ARG A 239 3.21 9.03 8.59
C ARG A 239 2.17 7.91 8.47
N PRO A 240 2.48 6.66 8.93
CA PRO A 240 1.64 5.50 8.69
C PRO A 240 0.23 5.64 9.27
N ARG A 241 0.06 6.32 10.41
CA ARG A 241 -1.27 6.54 10.99
C ARG A 241 -2.14 7.44 10.09
N ALA A 242 -1.58 8.50 9.51
CA ALA A 242 -2.33 9.38 8.61
C ALA A 242 -2.82 8.65 7.36
N VAL A 243 -2.00 7.72 6.82
CA VAL A 243 -2.39 6.87 5.68
C VAL A 243 -3.47 5.86 6.10
N ALA A 244 -3.30 5.21 7.25
CA ALA A 244 -4.29 4.26 7.79
C ALA A 244 -5.65 4.95 8.03
N ASP A 245 -5.68 6.16 8.58
CA ASP A 245 -6.92 6.93 8.82
C ASP A 245 -7.73 7.15 7.53
N VAL A 246 -7.06 7.41 6.39
CA VAL A 246 -7.74 7.58 5.09
C VAL A 246 -8.27 6.25 4.57
N ILE A 247 -7.53 5.16 4.75
CA ILE A 247 -7.99 3.81 4.38
C ILE A 247 -9.21 3.40 5.22
N GLU A 248 -9.17 3.64 6.52
CA GLU A 248 -10.30 3.40 7.43
C GLU A 248 -11.51 4.26 7.07
N GLN A 249 -11.30 5.53 6.72
CA GLN A 249 -12.39 6.40 6.24
C GLN A 249 -13.04 5.84 4.98
N ALA A 250 -12.24 5.34 4.02
CA ALA A 250 -12.77 4.69 2.82
C ALA A 250 -13.56 3.42 3.17
N ALA A 251 -13.05 2.60 4.08
CA ALA A 251 -13.67 1.36 4.51
C ALA A 251 -15.01 1.58 5.23
N HIS A 252 -15.10 2.60 6.07
CA HIS A 252 -16.34 2.96 6.77
C HIS A 252 -17.41 3.54 5.84
N ALA A 253 -17.01 4.26 4.79
CA ALA A 253 -17.94 4.87 3.86
C ALA A 253 -18.45 3.92 2.77
N ALA A 254 -17.74 2.83 2.51
CA ALA A 254 -18.06 1.81 1.51
C ALA A 254 -18.89 0.68 2.14
N GLN A 255 -20.12 1.00 2.57
CA GLN A 255 -21.09 0.04 3.14
C GLN A 255 -22.04 -0.49 2.07
#